data_0200d4a3f175a24e7a36137be2a1ff43
#
_entry.id   0200d4a3f175a24e7a36137be2a1ff43
#
_cell.length_a   1.000
_cell.length_b   1.000
_cell.length_c   1.000
_cell.angle_alpha   90.00
_cell.angle_beta   90.00
_cell.angle_gamma   90.00
#
_symmetry.space_group_name_H-M   'P 1'
#
loop_
_entity.id
_entity.type
_entity.pdbx_description
1 polymer ?
#
loop_
_entity_poly.entity_id
_entity_poly.type
_entity_poly.pdbx_seq_one_letter_code
_entity_poly.pdbx_strand_id
1 'polypeptide(L)'
;MRNLFLLIALCCVAFSVRAQRLVEVGKGFSSTSVNTTVFRNNSIVTHGNTQYISYYDAEGWLMLGKRRLGTGEWILHRTQYKGHVKDAHNIISMMVDGDGYLHLSFDHHGHKLNYCRSIAPDTLVLGDKEPMIGNEEEDVTYPEFHLLADGGLLFVYRSGASGRGNMVMNRYDVKSRKWERVQDVLVDGENERNAYWQLYVDQSGTIHLSWVWRETWHVETNHDLCYARSFDGGRTWYKTNGQKYELPIRLGNAEYACRIPQNAELINLTSMSTDAGGHPYIATYWLNPDSDVPQYRIVWHDGVNWHNRQVSERKTPFSLKGGGTKMIPMSRPRMVVDNGEVYYLFRDQERGSKVSMYYTKDIQFGEWHVKDLTDFAVNAWEPSHDTELWKMKKQLHIYVQDTRQGDGEKQVETEPQMVYVLEL
;
A
#
# COMPACT_ATOMS: atom_id res chain seq x y z
N MET A 1 8.58 -68.68 -11.46
CA MET A 1 8.68 -67.69 -10.42
C MET A 1 9.36 -66.45 -11.02
N ARG A 2 8.59 -65.42 -11.40
CA ARG A 2 9.10 -64.18 -12.00
C ARG A 2 9.00 -63.10 -10.95
N ASN A 3 10.12 -62.63 -10.47
CA ASN A 3 10.19 -61.51 -9.52
C ASN A 3 9.97 -60.20 -10.28
N LEU A 4 8.88 -59.52 -9.95
CA LEU A 4 8.53 -58.19 -10.44
C LEU A 4 9.15 -57.16 -9.47
N PHE A 5 10.23 -56.51 -9.86
CA PHE A 5 10.77 -55.37 -9.12
C PHE A 5 9.98 -54.10 -9.45
N LEU A 6 9.24 -53.60 -8.46
CA LEU A 6 8.54 -52.34 -8.52
C LEU A 6 9.56 -51.23 -8.21
N LEU A 7 9.96 -50.45 -9.21
CA LEU A 7 10.77 -49.24 -9.03
C LEU A 7 9.81 -48.10 -8.60
N ILE A 8 9.84 -47.73 -7.32
CA ILE A 8 9.19 -46.52 -6.83
C ILE A 8 10.11 -45.33 -7.16
N ALA A 9 9.75 -44.56 -8.18
CA ALA A 9 10.40 -43.27 -8.49
C ALA A 9 9.94 -42.28 -7.43
N LEU A 10 10.83 -41.96 -6.49
CA LEU A 10 10.64 -40.88 -5.53
C LEU A 10 10.88 -39.54 -6.28
N CYS A 11 9.79 -38.90 -6.74
CA CYS A 11 9.87 -37.52 -7.22
C CYS A 11 10.15 -36.60 -6.04
N CYS A 12 11.43 -36.31 -5.78
CA CYS A 12 11.80 -35.19 -4.93
C CYS A 12 11.43 -33.89 -5.63
N VAL A 13 10.27 -33.33 -5.31
CA VAL A 13 9.97 -31.93 -5.63
C VAL A 13 10.89 -31.09 -4.75
N ALA A 14 12.01 -30.67 -5.33
CA ALA A 14 12.89 -29.69 -4.70
C ALA A 14 12.12 -28.36 -4.66
N PHE A 15 11.53 -28.04 -3.54
CA PHE A 15 11.17 -26.66 -3.25
C PHE A 15 12.46 -25.86 -3.21
N SER A 16 12.75 -25.09 -4.25
CA SER A 16 13.82 -24.12 -4.22
C SER A 16 13.39 -23.02 -3.23
N VAL A 17 13.80 -23.14 -1.98
CA VAL A 17 13.80 -22.02 -1.04
C VAL A 17 14.71 -20.97 -1.68
N ARG A 18 14.13 -19.97 -2.33
CA ARG A 18 14.93 -18.81 -2.78
C ARG A 18 15.53 -18.20 -1.52
N ALA A 19 16.85 -18.09 -1.51
CA ALA A 19 17.54 -17.42 -0.43
C ALA A 19 17.11 -15.95 -0.43
N GLN A 20 16.73 -15.44 0.73
CA GLN A 20 16.46 -14.03 0.94
C GLN A 20 17.65 -13.20 0.46
N ARG A 21 17.38 -12.16 -0.34
CA ARG A 21 18.43 -11.31 -0.93
C ARG A 21 18.09 -9.84 -0.70
N LEU A 22 19.06 -9.07 -0.23
CA LEU A 22 18.99 -7.62 -0.10
C LEU A 22 19.81 -6.98 -1.23
N VAL A 23 19.14 -6.23 -2.10
CA VAL A 23 19.74 -5.60 -3.28
C VAL A 23 19.83 -4.10 -3.09
N GLU A 24 21.02 -3.55 -3.15
CA GLU A 24 21.27 -2.10 -3.06
C GLU A 24 20.75 -1.38 -4.30
N VAL A 25 20.18 -0.17 -4.10
CA VAL A 25 19.68 0.70 -5.17
C VAL A 25 20.48 1.99 -5.24
N GLY A 26 20.44 2.79 -4.20
CA GLY A 26 21.11 4.09 -4.11
C GLY A 26 20.75 4.80 -2.81
N LYS A 27 21.45 5.87 -2.48
CA LYS A 27 21.18 6.66 -1.27
C LYS A 27 19.94 7.53 -1.46
N GLY A 28 19.00 7.47 -0.51
CA GLY A 28 17.76 8.24 -0.49
C GLY A 28 17.66 9.16 0.73
N PHE A 29 16.79 10.14 0.64
CA PHE A 29 16.45 11.03 1.76
C PHE A 29 15.89 10.21 2.93
N SER A 30 16.31 10.53 4.15
CA SER A 30 16.04 9.68 5.32
C SER A 30 15.65 10.45 6.58
N SER A 31 15.69 11.79 6.57
CA SER A 31 15.37 12.62 7.74
C SER A 31 13.86 12.78 7.99
N THR A 32 13.01 12.28 7.08
CA THR A 32 11.58 12.00 7.26
C THR A 32 11.25 10.65 6.64
N SER A 33 10.03 10.16 6.87
CA SER A 33 9.54 8.91 6.27
C SER A 33 8.98 9.06 4.86
N VAL A 34 9.22 10.17 4.14
CA VAL A 34 8.64 10.45 2.82
C VAL A 34 8.86 9.34 1.79
N ASN A 35 9.99 8.63 1.88
CA ASN A 35 10.30 7.49 1.01
C ASN A 35 9.70 6.17 1.50
N THR A 36 9.18 6.09 2.72
CA THR A 36 8.85 4.82 3.38
C THR A 36 7.50 4.80 4.09
N THR A 37 6.70 5.85 3.99
CA THR A 37 5.38 5.89 4.62
C THR A 37 4.38 4.97 3.92
N VAL A 38 3.41 4.39 4.65
CA VAL A 38 2.49 3.36 4.17
C VAL A 38 1.61 3.81 3.00
N PHE A 39 1.21 5.06 2.98
CA PHE A 39 0.40 5.60 1.88
C PHE A 39 1.22 5.83 0.60
N ARG A 40 2.51 5.55 0.62
CA ARG A 40 3.33 5.43 -0.57
C ARG A 40 3.13 4.06 -1.20
N ASN A 41 2.06 3.93 -1.98
CA ASN A 41 1.84 2.74 -2.77
C ASN A 41 2.72 2.77 -4.04
N ASN A 42 3.12 1.58 -4.51
CA ASN A 42 3.89 1.42 -5.75
C ASN A 42 5.26 2.14 -5.74
N SER A 43 6.01 2.00 -4.67
CA SER A 43 7.42 2.42 -4.62
C SER A 43 8.30 1.58 -5.55
N ILE A 44 7.92 0.32 -5.78
CA ILE A 44 8.50 -0.64 -6.70
C ILE A 44 7.37 -1.21 -7.55
N VAL A 45 7.58 -1.32 -8.86
CA VAL A 45 6.61 -1.87 -9.82
C VAL A 45 7.32 -2.70 -10.86
N THR A 46 6.85 -3.92 -11.10
CA THR A 46 7.34 -4.78 -12.18
C THR A 46 6.38 -4.75 -13.36
N HIS A 47 6.89 -4.49 -14.56
CA HIS A 47 6.21 -4.66 -15.82
C HIS A 47 7.00 -5.63 -16.72
N GLY A 48 6.38 -6.75 -17.07
CA GLY A 48 7.09 -7.83 -17.81
C GLY A 48 8.29 -8.37 -17.06
N ASN A 49 9.48 -8.12 -17.58
CA ASN A 49 10.76 -8.49 -16.96
C ASN A 49 11.58 -7.29 -16.44
N THR A 50 11.02 -6.09 -16.48
CA THR A 50 11.64 -4.87 -15.97
C THR A 50 11.00 -4.49 -14.65
N GLN A 51 11.83 -4.28 -13.62
CA GLN A 51 11.41 -3.75 -12.33
C GLN A 51 11.84 -2.29 -12.22
N TYR A 52 10.90 -1.42 -11.83
CA TYR A 52 11.10 0.01 -11.64
C TYR A 52 11.03 0.36 -10.16
N ILE A 53 11.75 1.41 -9.77
CA ILE A 53 11.73 1.95 -8.41
C ILE A 53 11.78 3.47 -8.47
N SER A 54 11.14 4.14 -7.51
CA SER A 54 11.23 5.58 -7.34
C SER A 54 11.54 5.95 -5.89
N TYR A 55 12.23 7.06 -5.66
CA TYR A 55 12.51 7.61 -4.33
C TYR A 55 13.01 9.05 -4.46
N TYR A 56 13.04 9.81 -3.38
CA TYR A 56 13.74 11.08 -3.31
C TYR A 56 15.17 10.86 -2.83
N ASP A 57 16.14 11.47 -3.53
CA ASP A 57 17.54 11.45 -3.11
C ASP A 57 17.81 12.44 -1.95
N ALA A 58 19.05 12.49 -1.48
CA ALA A 58 19.47 13.35 -0.36
C ALA A 58 19.10 14.83 -0.50
N GLU A 59 18.97 15.33 -1.72
CA GLU A 59 18.66 16.72 -2.05
C GLU A 59 17.17 16.94 -2.36
N GLY A 60 16.35 15.87 -2.31
CA GLY A 60 14.92 15.89 -2.64
C GLY A 60 14.63 15.77 -4.13
N TRP A 61 15.59 15.40 -4.98
CA TRP A 61 15.32 15.10 -6.37
C TRP A 61 14.61 13.76 -6.52
N LEU A 62 13.61 13.71 -7.38
CA LEU A 62 12.93 12.47 -7.74
C LEU A 62 13.86 11.60 -8.57
N MET A 63 14.23 10.46 -8.01
CA MET A 63 15.04 9.42 -8.64
C MET A 63 14.15 8.33 -9.20
N LEU A 64 14.45 7.90 -10.40
CA LEU A 64 13.90 6.70 -11.00
C LEU A 64 15.01 5.67 -11.20
N GLY A 65 14.68 4.41 -10.97
CA GLY A 65 15.55 3.29 -11.27
C GLY A 65 14.83 2.23 -12.06
N LYS A 66 15.56 1.51 -12.92
CA LYS A 66 15.08 0.26 -13.52
C LYS A 66 16.16 -0.81 -13.53
N ARG A 67 15.72 -2.07 -13.46
CA ARG A 67 16.58 -3.23 -13.63
C ARG A 67 15.85 -4.36 -14.33
N ARG A 68 16.58 -5.29 -14.90
CA ARG A 68 16.02 -6.58 -15.29
C ARG A 68 15.71 -7.38 -14.02
N LEU A 69 14.51 -7.94 -13.92
CA LEU A 69 14.10 -8.76 -12.80
C LEU A 69 15.08 -9.92 -12.55
N GLY A 70 15.46 -10.11 -11.29
CA GLY A 70 16.43 -11.14 -10.88
C GLY A 70 17.90 -10.71 -10.97
N THR A 71 18.23 -9.52 -11.53
CA THR A 71 19.59 -8.95 -11.48
C THR A 71 19.77 -8.06 -10.24
N GLY A 72 21.04 -7.73 -9.92
CA GLY A 72 21.37 -6.81 -8.82
C GLY A 72 21.66 -5.39 -9.26
N GLU A 73 21.82 -5.14 -10.56
CA GLU A 73 22.27 -3.86 -11.09
C GLU A 73 21.10 -2.98 -11.48
N TRP A 74 21.07 -1.75 -10.94
CA TRP A 74 20.10 -0.73 -11.25
C TRP A 74 20.67 0.32 -12.19
N ILE A 75 19.90 0.69 -13.21
CA ILE A 75 20.11 1.89 -14.02
C ILE A 75 19.32 2.99 -13.32
N LEU A 76 20.01 4.00 -12.78
CA LEU A 76 19.41 5.12 -12.07
C LEU A 76 19.40 6.37 -12.93
N HIS A 77 18.33 7.15 -12.80
CA HIS A 77 18.14 8.44 -13.47
C HIS A 77 17.59 9.48 -12.50
N ARG A 78 18.31 10.59 -12.30
CA ARG A 78 17.81 11.77 -11.60
C ARG A 78 16.93 12.57 -12.57
N THR A 79 15.65 12.70 -12.24
CA THR A 79 14.71 13.45 -13.08
C THR A 79 14.89 14.97 -12.91
N GLN A 80 14.15 15.75 -13.71
CA GLN A 80 14.08 17.23 -13.58
C GLN A 80 13.19 17.69 -12.43
N TYR A 81 12.57 16.79 -11.66
CA TYR A 81 11.60 17.10 -10.62
C TYR A 81 12.18 16.94 -9.22
N LYS A 82 11.68 17.79 -8.32
CA LYS A 82 12.05 17.82 -6.91
C LYS A 82 10.80 17.89 -6.05
N GLY A 83 10.81 17.27 -4.87
CA GLY A 83 9.72 17.28 -3.91
C GLY A 83 10.11 17.96 -2.59
N HIS A 84 9.10 18.32 -1.80
CA HIS A 84 9.25 18.90 -0.47
C HIS A 84 9.38 17.77 0.58
N VAL A 85 10.55 17.17 0.62
CA VAL A 85 10.87 15.96 1.42
C VAL A 85 10.76 16.14 2.94
N LYS A 86 10.51 17.37 3.42
CA LYS A 86 10.31 17.66 4.85
C LYS A 86 8.96 17.20 5.39
N ASP A 87 8.00 16.97 4.52
CA ASP A 87 6.67 16.46 4.84
C ASP A 87 6.50 15.04 4.27
N ALA A 88 6.24 14.08 5.14
CA ALA A 88 6.11 12.68 4.78
C ALA A 88 4.89 12.38 3.88
N HIS A 89 3.92 13.30 3.74
CA HIS A 89 2.79 13.15 2.82
C HIS A 89 3.20 13.34 1.35
N ASN A 90 4.29 14.05 1.08
CA ASN A 90 4.73 14.41 -0.27
C ASN A 90 5.37 13.24 -1.03
N ILE A 91 4.77 12.08 -0.94
CA ILE A 91 5.22 10.81 -1.50
C ILE A 91 5.27 10.82 -3.04
N ILE A 92 5.91 9.78 -3.60
CA ILE A 92 5.84 9.45 -5.02
C ILE A 92 4.95 8.23 -5.20
N SER A 93 3.91 8.32 -6.02
CA SER A 93 3.14 7.19 -6.52
C SER A 93 3.50 6.93 -7.98
N MET A 94 3.73 5.68 -8.36
CA MET A 94 4.21 5.28 -9.68
C MET A 94 3.44 4.05 -10.17
N MET A 95 3.19 3.97 -11.48
CA MET A 95 2.70 2.76 -12.14
C MET A 95 3.19 2.72 -13.59
N VAL A 96 3.23 1.53 -14.17
CA VAL A 96 3.49 1.32 -15.60
C VAL A 96 2.18 0.89 -16.25
N ASP A 97 1.77 1.56 -17.32
CA ASP A 97 0.58 1.16 -18.09
C ASP A 97 0.83 -0.06 -18.99
N GLY A 98 -0.22 -0.56 -19.63
CA GLY A 98 -0.14 -1.73 -20.50
C GLY A 98 0.74 -1.57 -21.74
N ASP A 99 1.01 -0.33 -22.17
CA ASP A 99 1.91 0.02 -23.26
C ASP A 99 3.37 0.23 -22.81
N GLY A 100 3.64 0.15 -21.49
CA GLY A 100 4.98 0.27 -20.91
C GLY A 100 5.41 1.71 -20.58
N TYR A 101 4.49 2.68 -20.55
CA TYR A 101 4.78 4.04 -20.10
C TYR A 101 4.74 4.12 -18.57
N LEU A 102 5.72 4.81 -17.98
CA LEU A 102 5.70 5.18 -16.56
C LEU A 102 4.76 6.37 -16.34
N HIS A 103 3.88 6.27 -15.35
CA HIS A 103 3.04 7.35 -14.84
C HIS A 103 3.44 7.65 -13.40
N LEU A 104 3.61 8.93 -13.10
CA LEU A 104 4.02 9.40 -11.76
C LEU A 104 3.13 10.55 -11.28
N SER A 105 2.81 10.49 -9.99
CA SER A 105 2.21 11.61 -9.27
C SER A 105 2.96 11.78 -7.95
N PHE A 106 3.34 13.00 -7.58
CA PHE A 106 4.29 13.23 -6.50
C PHE A 106 4.12 14.62 -5.85
N ASP A 107 4.59 14.75 -4.60
CA ASP A 107 4.71 16.01 -3.88
C ASP A 107 3.34 16.66 -3.58
N HIS A 108 2.46 15.91 -2.89
CA HIS A 108 1.10 16.37 -2.59
C HIS A 108 0.75 16.30 -1.11
N HIS A 109 0.39 17.43 -0.56
CA HIS A 109 -0.32 17.58 0.72
C HIS A 109 -1.24 18.81 0.63
N GLY A 110 -2.38 18.65 -0.06
CA GLY A 110 -3.27 19.78 -0.41
C GLY A 110 -2.64 20.71 -1.44
N HIS A 111 -2.00 20.16 -2.47
CA HIS A 111 -1.37 20.92 -3.54
C HIS A 111 -1.98 20.56 -4.89
N LYS A 112 -1.76 21.46 -5.88
CA LYS A 112 -2.14 21.18 -7.27
C LYS A 112 -1.54 19.88 -7.76
N LEU A 113 -2.26 19.15 -8.60
CA LEU A 113 -1.82 17.87 -9.18
C LEU A 113 -0.46 18.03 -9.89
N ASN A 114 0.51 17.27 -9.43
CA ASN A 114 1.76 17.00 -10.11
C ASN A 114 1.68 15.62 -10.74
N TYR A 115 1.33 15.55 -12.00
CA TYR A 115 1.30 14.33 -12.77
C TYR A 115 2.16 14.49 -14.02
N CYS A 116 2.92 13.45 -14.35
CA CYS A 116 3.67 13.36 -15.60
C CYS A 116 3.79 11.90 -16.02
N ARG A 117 4.17 11.71 -17.28
CA ARG A 117 4.37 10.41 -17.90
C ARG A 117 5.75 10.34 -18.56
N SER A 118 6.30 9.13 -18.70
CA SER A 118 7.52 8.94 -19.49
C SER A 118 7.28 9.30 -20.97
N ILE A 119 8.34 9.79 -21.63
CA ILE A 119 8.26 10.22 -23.05
C ILE A 119 8.14 9.06 -24.05
N ALA A 120 8.49 7.84 -23.61
CA ALA A 120 8.40 6.61 -24.38
C ALA A 120 8.25 5.40 -23.44
N PRO A 121 7.83 4.23 -23.95
CA PRO A 121 7.88 2.98 -23.19
C PRO A 121 9.29 2.66 -22.71
N ASP A 122 9.38 2.00 -21.56
CA ASP A 122 10.64 1.51 -20.96
C ASP A 122 11.74 2.59 -20.81
N THR A 123 11.40 3.87 -20.76
CA THR A 123 12.38 4.94 -20.45
C THR A 123 12.16 5.53 -19.06
N LEU A 124 13.24 6.02 -18.43
CA LEU A 124 13.20 6.76 -17.17
C LEU A 124 13.10 8.28 -17.37
N VAL A 125 13.08 8.75 -18.62
CA VAL A 125 12.95 10.18 -18.96
C VAL A 125 11.49 10.58 -18.92
N LEU A 126 11.16 11.56 -18.08
CA LEU A 126 9.82 12.07 -17.90
C LEU A 126 9.55 13.26 -18.81
N GLY A 127 8.31 13.37 -19.31
CA GLY A 127 7.79 14.55 -19.96
C GLY A 127 7.43 15.67 -18.97
N ASP A 128 6.81 16.73 -19.48
CA ASP A 128 6.31 17.83 -18.68
C ASP A 128 5.13 17.41 -17.80
N LYS A 129 4.85 18.20 -16.75
CA LYS A 129 3.64 18.01 -15.94
C LYS A 129 2.40 18.37 -16.77
N GLU A 130 1.39 17.53 -16.70
CA GLU A 130 0.13 17.70 -17.40
C GLU A 130 -1.07 17.48 -16.46
N PRO A 131 -2.23 18.11 -16.69
CA PRO A 131 -3.46 17.77 -15.97
C PRO A 131 -3.97 16.42 -16.43
N MET A 132 -4.78 15.75 -15.58
CA MET A 132 -5.55 14.58 -16.00
C MET A 132 -6.89 14.99 -16.61
N ILE A 133 -7.76 15.62 -15.79
CA ILE A 133 -9.10 16.08 -16.17
C ILE A 133 -9.19 17.61 -16.16
N GLY A 134 -8.39 18.28 -15.30
CA GLY A 134 -8.41 19.71 -15.09
C GLY A 134 -9.51 20.19 -14.12
N ASN A 135 -10.16 19.26 -13.41
CA ASN A 135 -11.17 19.54 -12.40
C ASN A 135 -10.88 18.71 -11.14
N GLU A 136 -11.09 19.27 -9.92
CA GLU A 136 -10.77 18.66 -8.63
C GLU A 136 -9.27 18.36 -8.44
N GLU A 137 -8.38 19.09 -9.11
CA GLU A 137 -6.93 18.86 -9.15
C GLU A 137 -6.12 19.95 -8.42
N GLU A 138 -6.74 20.85 -7.68
CA GLU A 138 -6.04 21.94 -6.99
C GLU A 138 -5.58 21.57 -5.56
N ASP A 139 -6.30 20.65 -4.86
CA ASP A 139 -6.07 20.28 -3.47
C ASP A 139 -5.86 18.76 -3.33
N VAL A 140 -4.83 18.22 -3.99
CA VAL A 140 -4.56 16.77 -4.04
C VAL A 140 -3.76 16.31 -2.83
N THR A 141 -4.16 15.15 -2.25
CA THR A 141 -3.37 14.40 -1.25
C THR A 141 -3.60 12.89 -1.46
N TYR A 142 -2.64 12.06 -1.09
CA TYR A 142 -2.69 10.59 -1.19
C TYR A 142 -2.92 10.07 -2.61
N PRO A 143 -2.10 10.46 -3.61
CA PRO A 143 -2.23 9.94 -4.97
C PRO A 143 -1.87 8.45 -5.02
N GLU A 144 -2.70 7.64 -5.66
CA GLU A 144 -2.51 6.22 -5.82
C GLU A 144 -2.83 5.77 -7.24
N PHE A 145 -1.89 5.08 -7.89
CA PHE A 145 -2.12 4.38 -9.15
C PHE A 145 -2.37 2.89 -8.93
N HIS A 146 -3.25 2.31 -9.74
CA HIS A 146 -3.44 0.86 -9.82
C HIS A 146 -3.56 0.44 -11.28
N LEU A 147 -2.90 -0.67 -11.64
CA LEU A 147 -3.00 -1.26 -12.97
C LEU A 147 -4.32 -2.03 -13.09
N LEU A 148 -5.05 -1.77 -14.17
CA LEU A 148 -6.28 -2.48 -14.53
C LEU A 148 -6.00 -3.63 -15.50
N ALA A 149 -6.92 -4.60 -15.59
CA ALA A 149 -6.76 -5.80 -16.41
C ALA A 149 -6.64 -5.50 -17.92
N ASP A 150 -7.15 -4.38 -18.39
CA ASP A 150 -7.07 -3.94 -19.79
C ASP A 150 -5.79 -3.12 -20.11
N GLY A 151 -4.87 -3.02 -19.16
CA GLY A 151 -3.65 -2.22 -19.27
C GLY A 151 -3.84 -0.74 -18.99
N GLY A 152 -5.07 -0.27 -18.79
CA GLY A 152 -5.36 1.07 -18.30
C GLY A 152 -4.98 1.24 -16.84
N LEU A 153 -5.09 2.48 -16.34
CA LEU A 153 -4.78 2.78 -14.94
C LEU A 153 -6.01 3.35 -14.23
N LEU A 154 -6.14 3.01 -12.96
CA LEU A 154 -6.97 3.73 -12.01
C LEU A 154 -6.08 4.68 -11.23
N PHE A 155 -6.54 5.90 -11.03
CA PHE A 155 -5.89 6.90 -10.19
C PHE A 155 -6.88 7.44 -9.18
N VAL A 156 -6.54 7.33 -7.91
CA VAL A 156 -7.38 7.81 -6.81
C VAL A 156 -6.60 8.78 -5.93
N TYR A 157 -7.30 9.75 -5.39
CA TYR A 157 -6.72 10.76 -4.51
C TYR A 157 -7.80 11.43 -3.67
N ARG A 158 -7.38 12.10 -2.61
CA ARG A 158 -8.25 13.02 -1.87
C ARG A 158 -8.20 14.40 -2.52
N SER A 159 -9.37 14.94 -2.91
CA SER A 159 -9.56 16.37 -3.18
C SER A 159 -10.06 17.04 -1.92
N GLY A 160 -9.42 18.13 -1.49
CA GLY A 160 -9.76 18.87 -0.28
C GLY A 160 -8.85 18.55 0.93
N ALA A 161 -9.31 18.88 2.14
CA ALA A 161 -8.51 18.84 3.36
C ALA A 161 -8.95 17.74 4.34
N SER A 162 -8.17 17.54 5.42
CA SER A 162 -8.53 16.64 6.51
C SER A 162 -9.86 17.10 7.17
N GLY A 163 -10.81 16.18 7.37
CA GLY A 163 -12.14 16.43 7.93
C GLY A 163 -13.20 16.87 6.89
N ARG A 164 -12.81 17.16 5.64
CA ARG A 164 -13.71 17.62 4.57
C ARG A 164 -13.23 17.30 3.15
N GLY A 165 -12.55 16.19 2.97
CA GLY A 165 -12.02 15.78 1.66
C GLY A 165 -12.85 14.66 1.05
N ASN A 166 -12.90 14.62 -0.27
CA ASN A 166 -13.61 13.62 -1.06
C ASN A 166 -12.62 12.67 -1.73
N MET A 167 -12.99 11.40 -1.86
CA MET A 167 -12.27 10.45 -2.68
C MET A 167 -12.68 10.59 -4.13
N VAL A 168 -11.74 11.04 -4.95
CA VAL A 168 -11.87 11.22 -6.40
C VAL A 168 -11.25 10.05 -7.12
N MET A 169 -11.84 9.63 -8.24
CA MET A 169 -11.37 8.50 -9.03
C MET A 169 -11.34 8.83 -10.52
N ASN A 170 -10.14 8.71 -11.12
CA ASN A 170 -9.89 8.86 -12.55
C ASN A 170 -9.45 7.52 -13.15
N ARG A 171 -9.76 7.31 -14.43
CA ARG A 171 -9.31 6.16 -15.19
C ARG A 171 -8.56 6.60 -16.44
N TYR A 172 -7.41 5.99 -16.69
CA TYR A 172 -6.65 6.15 -17.93
C TYR A 172 -7.00 5.05 -18.91
N ASP A 173 -7.40 5.43 -20.10
CA ASP A 173 -7.59 4.51 -21.22
C ASP A 173 -6.29 4.43 -22.03
N VAL A 174 -5.67 3.26 -22.06
CA VAL A 174 -4.37 3.04 -22.71
C VAL A 174 -4.41 3.22 -24.22
N LYS A 175 -5.58 2.98 -24.86
CA LYS A 175 -5.73 3.09 -26.32
C LYS A 175 -5.84 4.52 -26.79
N SER A 176 -6.69 5.31 -26.14
CA SER A 176 -6.86 6.74 -26.43
C SER A 176 -5.79 7.61 -25.77
N ARG A 177 -5.08 7.09 -24.77
CA ARG A 177 -4.11 7.79 -23.93
C ARG A 177 -4.71 9.01 -23.22
N LYS A 178 -5.95 8.87 -22.75
CA LYS A 178 -6.69 9.94 -22.07
C LYS A 178 -7.19 9.49 -20.72
N TRP A 179 -7.26 10.45 -19.81
CA TRP A 179 -7.92 10.30 -18.53
C TRP A 179 -9.40 10.63 -18.64
N GLU A 180 -10.24 9.88 -17.94
CA GLU A 180 -11.66 10.15 -17.73
C GLU A 180 -11.97 10.17 -16.22
N ARG A 181 -12.92 11.00 -15.81
CA ARG A 181 -13.45 10.98 -14.44
C ARG A 181 -14.43 9.81 -14.32
N VAL A 182 -14.17 8.92 -13.34
CA VAL A 182 -15.05 7.80 -13.01
C VAL A 182 -15.99 8.15 -11.87
N GLN A 183 -15.44 8.77 -10.82
CA GLN A 183 -16.20 9.23 -9.65
C GLN A 183 -15.70 10.61 -9.23
N ASP A 184 -16.60 11.59 -9.14
CA ASP A 184 -16.31 12.90 -8.53
C ASP A 184 -16.24 12.80 -7.01
N VAL A 185 -17.13 12.00 -6.43
CA VAL A 185 -17.19 11.68 -5.00
C VAL A 185 -17.62 10.22 -4.86
N LEU A 186 -16.69 9.32 -4.60
CA LEU A 186 -17.01 7.92 -4.33
C LEU A 186 -17.46 7.72 -2.89
N VAL A 187 -16.68 8.22 -1.94
CA VAL A 187 -16.99 8.18 -0.52
C VAL A 187 -17.10 9.61 -0.02
N ASP A 188 -18.25 9.94 0.55
CA ASP A 188 -18.64 11.28 0.98
C ASP A 188 -18.65 11.35 2.50
N GLY A 189 -17.79 12.18 3.05
CA GLY A 189 -17.73 12.48 4.48
C GLY A 189 -18.77 13.50 4.95
N GLU A 190 -19.67 13.96 4.08
CA GLU A 190 -20.80 14.87 4.38
C GLU A 190 -20.32 16.22 4.98
N ASN A 191 -19.06 16.64 4.69
CA ASN A 191 -18.38 17.78 5.30
C ASN A 191 -18.22 17.71 6.84
N GLU A 192 -18.46 16.54 7.42
CA GLU A 192 -18.36 16.29 8.86
C GLU A 192 -17.18 15.38 9.21
N ARG A 193 -16.77 14.50 8.29
CA ARG A 193 -15.74 13.48 8.48
C ARG A 193 -14.93 13.21 7.22
N ASN A 194 -13.87 12.43 7.36
CA ASN A 194 -13.11 11.87 6.24
C ASN A 194 -13.20 10.35 6.20
N ALA A 195 -13.18 9.80 5.01
CA ALA A 195 -12.75 8.43 4.78
C ALA A 195 -11.22 8.39 4.59
N TYR A 196 -10.55 7.45 5.26
CA TYR A 196 -9.16 7.10 4.99
C TYR A 196 -9.14 5.68 4.47
N TRP A 197 -8.72 5.50 3.23
CA TRP A 197 -8.91 4.28 2.45
C TRP A 197 -7.62 3.54 2.14
N GLN A 198 -7.76 2.29 1.77
CA GLN A 198 -6.82 1.47 1.01
C GLN A 198 -7.57 0.77 -0.12
N LEU A 199 -6.94 0.67 -1.27
CA LEU A 199 -7.51 0.07 -2.47
C LEU A 199 -6.62 -1.06 -2.98
N TYR A 200 -7.24 -2.09 -3.54
CA TYR A 200 -6.57 -3.22 -4.17
C TYR A 200 -7.33 -3.66 -5.42
N VAL A 201 -6.62 -3.83 -6.53
CA VAL A 201 -7.16 -4.43 -7.75
C VAL A 201 -6.67 -5.85 -7.82
N ASP A 202 -7.58 -6.82 -7.75
CA ASP A 202 -7.23 -8.23 -7.78
C ASP A 202 -6.91 -8.75 -9.19
N GLN A 203 -6.55 -10.02 -9.32
CA GLN A 203 -6.20 -10.64 -10.60
C GLN A 203 -7.39 -10.75 -11.57
N SER A 204 -8.63 -10.74 -11.08
CA SER A 204 -9.83 -10.74 -11.90
C SER A 204 -10.18 -9.34 -12.44
N GLY A 205 -9.50 -8.30 -11.96
CA GLY A 205 -9.80 -6.90 -12.25
C GLY A 205 -10.87 -6.31 -11.32
N THR A 206 -11.30 -7.04 -10.29
CA THR A 206 -12.19 -6.48 -9.27
C THR A 206 -11.43 -5.46 -8.43
N ILE A 207 -12.03 -4.29 -8.27
CA ILE A 207 -11.51 -3.24 -7.40
C ILE A 207 -12.13 -3.41 -6.02
N HIS A 208 -11.27 -3.56 -5.00
CA HIS A 208 -11.65 -3.64 -3.60
C HIS A 208 -11.25 -2.37 -2.89
N LEU A 209 -12.14 -1.81 -2.09
CA LEU A 209 -11.94 -0.61 -1.31
C LEU A 209 -12.32 -0.89 0.14
N SER A 210 -11.46 -0.55 1.08
CA SER A 210 -11.82 -0.46 2.49
C SER A 210 -11.39 0.88 3.06
N TRP A 211 -12.06 1.36 4.09
CA TRP A 211 -11.75 2.63 4.72
C TRP A 211 -12.16 2.63 6.19
N VAL A 212 -11.52 3.53 6.95
CA VAL A 212 -11.97 3.95 8.27
C VAL A 212 -12.59 5.34 8.19
N TRP A 213 -13.59 5.63 9.01
CA TRP A 213 -14.09 6.98 9.19
C TRP A 213 -13.28 7.73 10.24
N ARG A 214 -13.12 9.02 10.06
CA ARG A 214 -12.43 9.92 10.98
C ARG A 214 -13.22 11.21 11.13
N GLU A 215 -13.71 11.49 12.35
CA GLU A 215 -14.67 12.57 12.60
C GLU A 215 -14.02 13.95 12.69
N THR A 216 -12.74 14.03 13.04
CA THR A 216 -12.00 15.30 13.14
C THR A 216 -10.58 15.15 12.60
N TRP A 217 -9.74 16.16 12.74
CA TRP A 217 -8.32 16.04 12.40
C TRP A 217 -7.53 15.18 13.41
N HIS A 218 -8.11 14.85 14.57
CA HIS A 218 -7.49 14.01 15.59
C HIS A 218 -7.61 12.52 15.25
N VAL A 219 -6.48 11.79 15.32
CA VAL A 219 -6.40 10.36 14.94
C VAL A 219 -7.28 9.48 15.84
N GLU A 220 -7.41 9.80 17.12
CA GLU A 220 -8.25 9.07 18.06
C GLU A 220 -9.73 9.06 17.70
N THR A 221 -10.17 9.91 16.76
CA THR A 221 -11.52 9.90 16.22
C THR A 221 -11.73 8.93 15.06
N ASN A 222 -10.71 8.15 14.69
CA ASN A 222 -10.86 7.03 13.76
C ASN A 222 -11.81 5.98 14.36
N HIS A 223 -12.71 5.47 13.53
CA HIS A 223 -13.62 4.41 13.94
C HIS A 223 -14.08 3.57 12.76
N ASP A 224 -14.55 2.39 13.04
CA ASP A 224 -15.13 1.44 12.10
C ASP A 224 -14.22 1.11 10.91
N LEU A 225 -14.36 -0.07 10.37
CA LEU A 225 -13.75 -0.50 9.14
C LEU A 225 -14.83 -0.87 8.15
N CYS A 226 -14.85 -0.19 7.00
CA CYS A 226 -15.87 -0.32 5.97
C CYS A 226 -15.32 -0.96 4.70
N TYR A 227 -16.23 -1.41 3.80
CA TYR A 227 -15.85 -2.11 2.58
C TYR A 227 -16.81 -1.84 1.42
N ALA A 228 -16.25 -1.85 0.21
CA ALA A 228 -16.98 -1.85 -1.06
C ALA A 228 -16.14 -2.53 -2.16
N ARG A 229 -16.80 -3.02 -3.22
CA ARG A 229 -16.11 -3.58 -4.40
C ARG A 229 -16.79 -3.16 -5.70
N SER A 230 -16.00 -3.15 -6.79
CA SER A 230 -16.47 -2.82 -8.13
C SER A 230 -15.95 -3.83 -9.16
N PHE A 231 -16.79 -4.22 -10.10
CA PHE A 231 -16.48 -5.17 -11.18
C PHE A 231 -16.37 -4.52 -12.56
N ASP A 232 -16.58 -3.20 -12.66
CA ASP A 232 -16.70 -2.46 -13.93
C ASP A 232 -15.76 -1.24 -13.99
N GLY A 233 -14.59 -1.35 -13.36
CA GLY A 233 -13.59 -0.29 -13.37
C GLY A 233 -13.95 0.92 -12.51
N GLY A 234 -14.73 0.72 -11.44
CA GLY A 234 -15.06 1.75 -10.46
C GLY A 234 -16.35 2.53 -10.76
N ARG A 235 -17.14 2.13 -11.80
CA ARG A 235 -18.38 2.83 -12.16
C ARG A 235 -19.54 2.50 -11.24
N THR A 236 -19.69 1.21 -10.88
CA THR A 236 -20.70 0.76 -9.91
C THR A 236 -20.04 0.00 -8.77
N TRP A 237 -20.62 0.12 -7.59
CA TRP A 237 -20.05 -0.43 -6.35
C TRP A 237 -21.06 -1.31 -5.63
N TYR A 238 -20.57 -2.34 -4.96
CA TYR A 238 -21.36 -3.37 -4.31
C TYR A 238 -20.83 -3.71 -2.93
N LYS A 239 -21.74 -4.10 -2.04
CA LYS A 239 -21.45 -4.77 -0.76
C LYS A 239 -21.06 -6.23 -1.00
N THR A 240 -20.54 -6.90 0.04
CA THR A 240 -20.20 -8.34 -0.04
C THR A 240 -21.41 -9.22 -0.36
N ASN A 241 -22.60 -8.86 0.10
CA ASN A 241 -23.86 -9.57 -0.15
C ASN A 241 -24.43 -9.34 -1.57
N GLY A 242 -23.74 -8.60 -2.43
CA GLY A 242 -24.18 -8.28 -3.80
C GLY A 242 -25.12 -7.08 -3.91
N GLN A 243 -25.50 -6.43 -2.83
CA GLN A 243 -26.32 -5.22 -2.87
C GLN A 243 -25.51 -4.08 -3.51
N LYS A 244 -26.08 -3.43 -4.52
CA LYS A 244 -25.51 -2.24 -5.16
C LYS A 244 -25.61 -1.05 -4.23
N TYR A 245 -24.52 -0.25 -4.16
CA TYR A 245 -24.54 1.04 -3.46
C TYR A 245 -25.28 2.11 -4.25
N GLU A 246 -26.02 2.96 -3.54
CA GLU A 246 -26.40 4.27 -4.02
C GLU A 246 -25.25 5.23 -3.73
N LEU A 247 -24.64 5.76 -4.79
CA LEU A 247 -23.47 6.65 -4.68
C LEU A 247 -23.89 8.11 -4.41
N PRO A 248 -23.07 8.86 -3.69
CA PRO A 248 -21.85 8.46 -3.02
C PRO A 248 -22.09 7.58 -1.79
N ILE A 249 -21.07 6.80 -1.41
CA ILE A 249 -21.10 6.02 -0.17
C ILE A 249 -20.94 6.97 1.01
N ARG A 250 -21.85 6.87 2.00
CA ARG A 250 -21.87 7.67 3.21
C ARG A 250 -21.88 6.80 4.46
N LEU A 251 -21.73 7.42 5.64
CA LEU A 251 -21.80 6.71 6.91
C LEU A 251 -23.06 5.85 7.02
N GLY A 252 -24.22 6.37 6.60
CA GLY A 252 -25.52 5.71 6.74
C GLY A 252 -25.75 4.51 5.81
N ASN A 253 -25.05 4.41 4.67
CA ASN A 253 -25.22 3.31 3.71
C ASN A 253 -24.00 2.40 3.58
N ALA A 254 -22.87 2.69 4.25
CA ALA A 254 -21.65 1.90 4.22
C ALA A 254 -21.88 0.47 4.74
N GLU A 255 -21.19 -0.51 4.16
CA GLU A 255 -21.02 -1.83 4.74
C GLU A 255 -19.89 -1.79 5.77
N TYR A 256 -20.16 -2.30 6.96
CA TYR A 256 -19.20 -2.36 8.04
C TYR A 256 -18.55 -3.75 8.10
N ALA A 257 -17.29 -3.84 7.72
CA ALA A 257 -16.49 -5.05 7.86
C ALA A 257 -16.18 -5.35 9.33
N CYS A 258 -15.94 -4.32 10.12
CA CYS A 258 -15.75 -4.43 11.57
C CYS A 258 -16.17 -3.13 12.28
N ARG A 259 -16.97 -3.27 13.34
CA ARG A 259 -17.33 -2.13 14.20
C ARG A 259 -16.25 -1.90 15.23
N ILE A 260 -15.68 -0.71 15.24
CA ILE A 260 -14.56 -0.33 16.12
C ILE A 260 -14.89 1.09 16.65
N PRO A 261 -14.95 1.28 17.97
CA PRO A 261 -15.30 2.59 18.53
C PRO A 261 -14.18 3.61 18.34
N GLN A 262 -14.50 4.90 18.45
CA GLN A 262 -13.49 5.96 18.64
C GLN A 262 -12.68 5.71 19.91
N ASN A 263 -11.48 6.28 19.99
CA ASN A 263 -10.52 6.11 21.08
C ASN A 263 -10.00 4.65 21.28
N ALA A 264 -10.17 3.81 20.28
CA ALA A 264 -9.62 2.46 20.26
C ALA A 264 -8.20 2.39 19.68
N GLU A 265 -7.51 3.51 19.50
CA GLU A 265 -6.20 3.59 18.83
C GLU A 265 -6.23 2.91 17.43
N LEU A 266 -7.36 3.02 16.73
CA LEU A 266 -7.49 2.51 15.36
C LEU A 266 -6.66 3.36 14.42
N ILE A 267 -5.74 2.72 13.68
CA ILE A 267 -4.93 3.42 12.67
C ILE A 267 -5.68 3.55 11.33
N ASN A 268 -5.31 4.55 10.55
CA ASN A 268 -5.82 4.80 9.20
C ASN A 268 -4.75 4.62 8.13
N LEU A 269 -5.20 4.37 6.89
CA LEU A 269 -4.36 4.06 5.73
C LEU A 269 -3.46 2.85 6.02
N THR A 270 -4.01 1.68 5.85
CA THR A 270 -3.30 0.42 6.09
C THR A 270 -3.12 -0.36 4.80
N SER A 271 -3.48 -1.63 4.75
CA SER A 271 -3.42 -2.39 3.52
C SER A 271 -4.53 -3.41 3.40
N MET A 272 -4.82 -3.79 2.16
CA MET A 272 -5.70 -4.90 1.87
C MET A 272 -5.14 -5.77 0.75
N SER A 273 -5.64 -7.00 0.67
CA SER A 273 -5.35 -7.99 -0.36
C SER A 273 -6.58 -8.87 -0.54
N THR A 274 -6.53 -9.81 -1.49
CA THR A 274 -7.57 -10.82 -1.67
C THR A 274 -6.96 -12.21 -1.79
N ASP A 275 -7.74 -13.24 -1.48
CA ASP A 275 -7.44 -14.60 -1.90
C ASP A 275 -7.81 -14.83 -3.38
N ALA A 276 -7.58 -16.05 -3.88
CA ALA A 276 -7.91 -16.43 -5.24
C ALA A 276 -9.42 -16.42 -5.55
N GLY A 277 -10.27 -16.46 -4.53
CA GLY A 277 -11.73 -16.33 -4.64
C GLY A 277 -12.22 -14.87 -4.68
N GLY A 278 -11.32 -13.89 -4.56
CA GLY A 278 -11.67 -12.47 -4.48
C GLY A 278 -12.25 -12.08 -3.12
N HIS A 279 -12.03 -12.88 -2.06
CA HIS A 279 -12.43 -12.50 -0.72
C HIS A 279 -11.44 -11.48 -0.14
N PRO A 280 -11.91 -10.37 0.45
CA PRO A 280 -11.04 -9.32 0.97
C PRO A 280 -10.43 -9.68 2.31
N TYR A 281 -9.17 -9.29 2.48
CA TYR A 281 -8.39 -9.32 3.72
C TYR A 281 -7.84 -7.93 3.98
N ILE A 282 -8.01 -7.41 5.20
CA ILE A 282 -7.63 -6.06 5.60
C ILE A 282 -6.71 -6.16 6.81
N ALA A 283 -5.51 -5.62 6.70
CA ALA A 283 -4.54 -5.57 7.79
C ALA A 283 -4.56 -4.21 8.45
N THR A 284 -4.63 -4.17 9.78
CA THR A 284 -4.65 -2.94 10.57
C THR A 284 -4.26 -3.21 12.02
N TYR A 285 -4.46 -2.26 12.93
CA TYR A 285 -4.32 -2.47 14.37
C TYR A 285 -5.26 -1.56 15.18
N TRP A 286 -5.67 -2.03 16.35
CA TRP A 286 -6.42 -1.28 17.36
C TRP A 286 -6.35 -1.96 18.72
N LEU A 287 -6.87 -1.29 19.79
CA LEU A 287 -6.94 -1.81 21.16
C LEU A 287 -7.99 -2.92 21.33
N ASN A 288 -7.68 -3.89 22.19
CA ASN A 288 -8.74 -4.69 22.81
C ASN A 288 -9.52 -3.83 23.85
N PRO A 289 -10.79 -4.13 24.13
CA PRO A 289 -11.60 -3.32 25.06
C PRO A 289 -10.99 -3.10 26.45
N ASP A 290 -10.27 -4.09 26.96
CA ASP A 290 -9.69 -4.08 28.31
C ASP A 290 -8.15 -3.93 28.29
N SER A 291 -7.60 -3.28 27.26
CA SER A 291 -6.17 -3.14 27.08
C SER A 291 -5.80 -1.73 26.61
N ASP A 292 -4.63 -1.27 27.01
CA ASP A 292 -3.98 -0.05 26.53
C ASP A 292 -2.89 -0.32 25.48
N VAL A 293 -2.74 -1.59 25.06
CA VAL A 293 -1.72 -2.02 24.09
C VAL A 293 -2.34 -2.33 22.75
N PRO A 294 -2.13 -1.48 21.71
CA PRO A 294 -2.61 -1.76 20.35
C PRO A 294 -2.01 -3.04 19.79
N GLN A 295 -2.83 -3.85 19.12
CA GLN A 295 -2.46 -5.14 18.56
C GLN A 295 -2.69 -5.17 17.05
N TYR A 296 -1.77 -5.76 16.29
CA TYR A 296 -1.99 -6.08 14.89
C TYR A 296 -3.17 -7.04 14.73
N ARG A 297 -3.98 -6.78 13.72
CA ARG A 297 -5.19 -7.54 13.43
C ARG A 297 -5.40 -7.72 11.95
N ILE A 298 -6.13 -8.76 11.60
CA ILE A 298 -6.68 -8.98 10.26
C ILE A 298 -8.20 -9.04 10.37
N VAL A 299 -8.87 -8.35 9.44
CA VAL A 299 -10.30 -8.47 9.18
C VAL A 299 -10.45 -9.08 7.80
N TRP A 300 -11.23 -10.16 7.66
CA TRP A 300 -11.44 -10.82 6.36
C TRP A 300 -12.86 -11.31 6.19
N HIS A 301 -13.26 -11.50 4.94
CA HIS A 301 -14.56 -12.08 4.59
C HIS A 301 -14.35 -13.48 4.02
N ASP A 302 -15.07 -14.47 4.51
CA ASP A 302 -14.91 -15.87 4.11
C ASP A 302 -15.84 -16.30 2.96
N GLY A 303 -16.50 -15.33 2.33
CA GLY A 303 -17.55 -15.52 1.33
C GLY A 303 -18.97 -15.43 1.93
N VAL A 304 -19.12 -15.55 3.25
CA VAL A 304 -20.41 -15.50 3.97
C VAL A 304 -20.42 -14.41 5.04
N ASN A 305 -19.39 -14.37 5.87
CA ASN A 305 -19.29 -13.48 7.03
C ASN A 305 -17.96 -12.74 7.10
N TRP A 306 -17.98 -11.59 7.77
CA TRP A 306 -16.78 -10.89 8.22
C TRP A 306 -16.24 -11.50 9.52
N HIS A 307 -14.94 -11.67 9.58
CA HIS A 307 -14.19 -12.17 10.73
C HIS A 307 -13.10 -11.19 11.11
N ASN A 308 -12.63 -11.23 12.36
CA ASN A 308 -11.41 -10.56 12.77
C ASN A 308 -10.56 -11.46 13.67
N ARG A 309 -9.24 -11.30 13.58
CA ARG A 309 -8.29 -12.04 14.41
C ARG A 309 -7.13 -11.14 14.81
N GLN A 310 -6.71 -11.24 16.07
CA GLN A 310 -5.44 -10.66 16.54
C GLN A 310 -4.27 -11.48 16.03
N VAL A 311 -3.21 -10.78 15.57
CA VAL A 311 -2.00 -11.37 14.98
C VAL A 311 -0.82 -11.26 15.94
N SER A 312 -0.72 -10.15 16.70
CA SER A 312 0.39 -9.86 17.59
C SER A 312 0.07 -10.07 19.07
N GLU A 313 1.10 -10.17 19.87
CA GLU A 313 1.04 -10.22 21.35
C GLU A 313 1.94 -9.12 21.93
N ARG A 314 1.75 -7.87 21.48
CA ARG A 314 2.48 -6.71 21.96
C ARG A 314 2.20 -6.44 23.45
N LYS A 315 3.18 -5.84 24.11
CA LYS A 315 3.12 -5.56 25.56
C LYS A 315 3.31 -4.08 25.90
N THR A 316 3.78 -3.27 24.95
CA THR A 316 4.09 -1.86 25.18
C THR A 316 2.95 -0.97 24.70
N PRO A 317 2.32 -0.20 25.59
CA PRO A 317 1.28 0.75 25.23
C PRO A 317 1.85 1.95 24.47
N PHE A 318 1.00 2.58 23.65
CA PHE A 318 1.26 3.88 23.05
C PHE A 318 -0.06 4.53 22.66
N SER A 319 -0.04 5.82 22.31
CA SER A 319 -1.22 6.54 21.87
C SER A 319 -1.00 7.25 20.54
N LEU A 320 -2.02 7.19 19.68
CA LEU A 320 -2.11 7.91 18.42
C LEU A 320 -2.69 9.33 18.57
N LYS A 321 -3.02 9.78 19.80
CA LYS A 321 -3.67 11.07 20.04
C LYS A 321 -2.99 12.24 19.34
N GLY A 322 -3.81 13.12 18.77
CA GLY A 322 -3.36 14.27 17.99
C GLY A 322 -3.41 14.05 16.49
N GLY A 323 -2.70 14.86 15.72
CA GLY A 323 -2.67 14.83 14.24
C GLY A 323 -1.26 14.91 13.67
N GLY A 324 -1.17 14.90 12.34
CA GLY A 324 0.08 14.90 11.59
C GLY A 324 0.80 13.55 11.60
N THR A 325 1.92 13.48 10.88
CA THR A 325 2.76 12.28 10.88
C THR A 325 3.47 12.12 12.23
N LYS A 326 3.53 10.89 12.74
CA LYS A 326 4.12 10.56 14.03
C LYS A 326 5.15 9.47 13.91
N MET A 327 6.11 9.47 14.85
CA MET A 327 6.97 8.32 15.08
C MET A 327 6.23 7.30 15.95
N ILE A 328 5.57 6.34 15.32
CA ILE A 328 4.78 5.30 15.97
C ILE A 328 5.68 4.09 16.30
N PRO A 329 5.57 3.46 17.51
CA PRO A 329 6.41 2.31 17.88
C PRO A 329 6.23 1.09 17.00
N MET A 330 5.07 0.92 16.37
CA MET A 330 4.78 -0.09 15.38
C MET A 330 4.39 0.55 14.05
N SER A 331 4.79 -0.03 12.92
CA SER A 331 4.37 0.48 11.61
C SER A 331 2.91 0.15 11.33
N ARG A 332 2.30 0.88 10.43
CA ARG A 332 1.13 0.35 9.72
C ARG A 332 1.56 -0.87 8.91
N PRO A 333 0.72 -1.92 8.84
CA PRO A 333 1.11 -3.17 8.20
C PRO A 333 0.92 -3.16 6.69
N ARG A 334 1.57 -4.10 6.01
CA ARG A 334 1.27 -4.49 4.63
C ARG A 334 1.06 -6.00 4.58
N MET A 335 0.07 -6.44 3.80
CA MET A 335 -0.30 -7.84 3.75
C MET A 335 -0.41 -8.32 2.31
N VAL A 336 -0.02 -9.58 2.09
CA VAL A 336 -0.33 -10.34 0.88
C VAL A 336 -0.90 -11.71 1.25
N VAL A 337 -1.79 -12.21 0.40
CA VAL A 337 -2.49 -13.49 0.61
C VAL A 337 -2.29 -14.37 -0.62
N ASP A 338 -2.03 -15.66 -0.42
CA ASP A 338 -1.97 -16.66 -1.47
C ASP A 338 -2.47 -18.02 -0.96
N ASN A 339 -3.51 -18.56 -1.61
CA ASN A 339 -4.08 -19.89 -1.30
C ASN A 339 -4.36 -20.16 0.20
N GLY A 340 -4.84 -19.13 0.92
CA GLY A 340 -5.09 -19.20 2.37
C GLY A 340 -3.87 -18.92 3.26
N GLU A 341 -2.67 -18.87 2.67
CA GLU A 341 -1.47 -18.39 3.35
C GLU A 341 -1.49 -16.86 3.44
N VAL A 342 -1.14 -16.33 4.60
CA VAL A 342 -1.07 -14.88 4.85
C VAL A 342 0.34 -14.51 5.26
N TYR A 343 0.87 -13.48 4.59
CA TYR A 343 2.16 -12.86 4.89
C TYR A 343 1.92 -11.40 5.27
N TYR A 344 2.22 -11.06 6.52
CA TYR A 344 1.88 -9.81 7.16
C TYR A 344 3.18 -9.06 7.52
N LEU A 345 3.56 -8.08 6.70
CA LEU A 345 4.79 -7.30 6.85
C LEU A 345 4.59 -6.16 7.84
N PHE A 346 5.56 -5.93 8.69
CA PHE A 346 5.51 -4.86 9.70
C PHE A 346 6.91 -4.50 10.23
N ARG A 347 6.95 -3.44 11.01
CA ARG A 347 8.06 -3.05 11.86
C ARG A 347 7.51 -2.78 13.25
N ASP A 348 8.20 -3.23 14.30
CA ASP A 348 7.85 -3.00 15.70
C ASP A 348 9.11 -2.77 16.55
N GLN A 349 9.07 -1.77 17.43
CA GLN A 349 10.16 -1.50 18.38
C GLN A 349 10.39 -2.67 19.32
N GLU A 350 9.36 -3.43 19.71
CA GLU A 350 9.52 -4.65 20.51
C GLU A 350 10.37 -5.73 19.82
N ARG A 351 10.57 -5.60 18.50
CA ARG A 351 11.45 -6.46 17.69
C ARG A 351 12.69 -5.73 17.18
N GLY A 352 13.11 -4.66 17.85
CA GLY A 352 14.27 -3.88 17.45
C GLY A 352 14.09 -3.06 16.19
N SER A 353 12.85 -2.68 15.84
CA SER A 353 12.50 -1.89 14.65
C SER A 353 13.02 -2.50 13.35
N LYS A 354 13.10 -3.81 13.24
CA LYS A 354 13.50 -4.54 12.03
C LYS A 354 12.33 -4.70 11.08
N VAL A 355 12.61 -4.94 9.80
CA VAL A 355 11.59 -5.49 8.89
C VAL A 355 11.24 -6.88 9.39
N SER A 356 9.99 -7.09 9.74
CA SER A 356 9.50 -8.35 10.30
C SER A 356 8.27 -8.82 9.55
N MET A 357 7.97 -10.11 9.65
CA MET A 357 6.84 -10.72 9.00
C MET A 357 6.18 -11.73 9.93
N TYR A 358 4.88 -11.54 10.21
CA TYR A 358 4.03 -12.64 10.65
C TYR A 358 3.57 -13.44 9.44
N TYR A 359 3.43 -14.75 9.59
CA TYR A 359 2.87 -15.60 8.55
C TYR A 359 2.10 -16.78 9.13
N THR A 360 1.08 -17.21 8.42
CA THR A 360 0.32 -18.42 8.69
C THR A 360 -0.06 -19.10 7.39
N LYS A 361 -0.23 -20.41 7.43
CA LYS A 361 -0.74 -21.20 6.30
C LYS A 361 -2.26 -21.28 6.26
N ASP A 362 -2.93 -20.91 7.34
CA ASP A 362 -4.37 -20.92 7.48
C ASP A 362 -4.81 -19.78 8.41
N ILE A 363 -5.54 -18.80 7.87
CA ILE A 363 -6.03 -17.65 8.63
C ILE A 363 -7.03 -18.05 9.72
N GLN A 364 -7.80 -19.11 9.53
CA GLN A 364 -8.86 -19.49 10.45
C GLN A 364 -8.33 -20.31 11.63
N PHE A 365 -7.47 -21.29 11.37
CA PHE A 365 -7.06 -22.30 12.36
C PHE A 365 -5.54 -22.44 12.51
N GLY A 366 -4.76 -21.86 11.58
CA GLY A 366 -3.31 -21.97 11.57
C GLY A 366 -2.63 -21.24 12.73
N GLU A 367 -1.47 -21.74 13.12
CA GLU A 367 -0.54 -21.02 13.97
C GLU A 367 0.06 -19.84 13.24
N TRP A 368 0.27 -18.74 13.97
CA TRP A 368 1.04 -17.60 13.52
C TRP A 368 2.50 -17.76 13.90
N HIS A 369 3.35 -17.63 12.89
CA HIS A 369 4.81 -17.58 13.07
C HIS A 369 5.30 -16.17 12.80
N VAL A 370 6.43 -15.81 13.39
CA VAL A 370 7.07 -14.51 13.17
C VAL A 370 8.54 -14.68 12.90
N LYS A 371 9.06 -13.92 11.92
CA LYS A 371 10.51 -13.83 11.66
C LYS A 371 10.92 -12.40 11.34
N ASP A 372 12.15 -12.06 11.68
CA ASP A 372 12.81 -10.84 11.23
C ASP A 372 13.42 -11.08 9.85
N LEU A 373 13.22 -10.13 8.96
CA LEU A 373 13.70 -10.16 7.57
C LEU A 373 14.97 -9.31 7.38
N THR A 374 15.32 -8.46 8.35
CA THR A 374 16.59 -7.73 8.40
C THR A 374 17.29 -7.97 9.73
N ASP A 375 18.59 -7.85 9.77
CA ASP A 375 19.41 -7.85 10.98
C ASP A 375 19.67 -6.44 11.54
N PHE A 376 19.24 -5.41 10.80
CA PHE A 376 19.33 -4.00 11.15
C PHE A 376 17.95 -3.36 11.34
N ALA A 377 17.89 -2.24 12.09
CA ALA A 377 16.69 -1.45 12.30
C ALA A 377 16.39 -0.55 11.09
N VAL A 378 15.10 -0.36 10.79
CA VAL A 378 14.61 0.52 9.72
C VAL A 378 13.81 1.72 10.26
N ASN A 379 13.70 1.85 11.57
CA ASN A 379 13.14 2.95 12.35
C ASN A 379 11.73 3.42 11.92
N ALA A 380 11.60 4.51 11.17
CA ALA A 380 10.29 5.05 10.77
C ALA A 380 9.72 4.39 9.50
N TRP A 381 10.38 3.38 8.98
CA TRP A 381 9.92 2.65 7.80
C TRP A 381 8.56 1.99 8.02
N GLU A 382 7.72 2.03 7.00
CA GLU A 382 6.49 1.29 6.86
C GLU A 382 6.53 0.47 5.56
N PRO A 383 5.93 -0.73 5.52
CA PRO A 383 6.10 -1.65 4.42
C PRO A 383 5.39 -1.20 3.13
N SER A 384 6.11 -1.28 2.02
CA SER A 384 5.56 -1.30 0.66
C SER A 384 6.25 -2.40 -0.16
N HIS A 385 5.53 -2.97 -1.12
CA HIS A 385 6.03 -4.08 -1.95
C HIS A 385 5.60 -3.92 -3.41
N ASP A 386 6.21 -4.71 -4.28
CA ASP A 386 5.87 -4.80 -5.70
C ASP A 386 4.57 -5.59 -5.88
N THR A 387 3.44 -4.88 -5.94
CA THR A 387 2.10 -5.48 -6.08
C THR A 387 1.93 -6.23 -7.38
N GLU A 388 2.50 -5.73 -8.48
CA GLU A 388 2.36 -6.36 -9.78
C GLU A 388 3.20 -7.64 -9.88
N LEU A 389 4.40 -7.65 -9.30
CA LEU A 389 5.22 -8.86 -9.20
C LEU A 389 4.54 -9.94 -8.36
N TRP A 390 3.94 -9.55 -7.22
CA TRP A 390 3.16 -10.47 -6.41
C TRP A 390 1.98 -11.08 -7.17
N LYS A 391 1.21 -10.26 -7.87
CA LYS A 391 0.09 -10.73 -8.69
C LYS A 391 0.54 -11.72 -9.77
N MET A 392 1.61 -11.38 -10.50
CA MET A 392 2.09 -12.18 -11.64
C MET A 392 2.84 -13.45 -11.24
N LYS A 393 3.69 -13.41 -10.23
CA LYS A 393 4.69 -14.45 -9.94
C LYS A 393 4.71 -14.94 -8.50
N LYS A 394 3.90 -14.36 -7.61
CA LYS A 394 3.92 -14.65 -6.16
C LYS A 394 5.33 -14.47 -5.55
N GLN A 395 6.09 -13.51 -6.07
CA GLN A 395 7.38 -13.11 -5.53
C GLN A 395 7.19 -11.82 -4.73
N LEU A 396 7.69 -11.80 -3.51
CA LEU A 396 7.56 -10.68 -2.61
C LEU A 396 8.85 -9.87 -2.62
N HIS A 397 8.84 -8.72 -3.31
CA HIS A 397 9.92 -7.75 -3.32
C HIS A 397 9.48 -6.51 -2.53
N ILE A 398 10.22 -6.19 -1.48
CA ILE A 398 9.88 -5.17 -0.48
C ILE A 398 10.86 -4.01 -0.61
N TYR A 399 10.34 -2.76 -0.63
CA TYR A 399 11.16 -1.56 -0.51
C TYR A 399 11.62 -1.40 0.94
N VAL A 400 12.92 -1.26 1.15
CA VAL A 400 13.50 -1.13 2.49
C VAL A 400 14.46 0.06 2.53
N GLN A 401 14.31 0.93 3.52
CA GLN A 401 15.23 2.03 3.79
C GLN A 401 15.13 2.38 5.28
N ASP A 402 16.25 2.60 5.97
CA ASP A 402 16.23 3.21 7.28
C ASP A 402 15.86 4.69 7.15
N THR A 403 14.74 5.09 7.74
CA THR A 403 14.27 6.47 7.75
C THR A 403 13.96 6.93 9.16
N ARG A 404 13.95 8.24 9.37
CA ARG A 404 13.59 8.87 10.63
C ARG A 404 12.29 9.63 10.46
N GLN A 405 11.63 9.91 11.56
CA GLN A 405 10.43 10.75 11.61
C GLN A 405 10.27 11.29 13.02
N GLY A 406 10.01 12.57 13.15
CA GLY A 406 9.55 13.17 14.40
C GLY A 406 8.06 13.45 14.36
N ASP A 407 7.46 13.66 15.52
CA ASP A 407 6.03 13.97 15.62
C ASP A 407 5.69 15.33 15.02
N GLY A 408 4.55 15.41 14.32
CA GLY A 408 4.03 16.62 13.70
C GLY A 408 4.89 17.13 12.54
N GLU A 409 5.26 16.25 11.63
CA GLU A 409 6.08 16.52 10.43
C GLU A 409 7.51 17.01 10.73
N LYS A 410 8.03 16.73 11.94
CA LYS A 410 9.39 17.13 12.30
C LYS A 410 10.42 16.22 11.65
N GLN A 411 11.44 16.84 11.06
CA GLN A 411 12.63 16.13 10.61
C GLN A 411 13.48 15.66 11.81
N VAL A 412 14.10 14.51 11.66
CA VAL A 412 15.16 14.02 12.52
C VAL A 412 16.40 13.89 11.65
N GLU A 413 17.38 14.75 11.88
CA GLU A 413 18.61 14.77 11.07
C GLU A 413 19.27 13.39 11.06
N THR A 414 19.55 12.92 9.87
CA THR A 414 20.33 11.71 9.62
C THR A 414 20.97 11.78 8.23
N GLU A 415 22.10 11.10 8.09
CA GLU A 415 22.72 10.93 6.77
C GLU A 415 21.81 10.15 5.84
N PRO A 416 21.88 10.42 4.52
CA PRO A 416 21.13 9.68 3.53
C PRO A 416 21.42 8.19 3.59
N GLN A 417 20.38 7.38 3.78
CA GLN A 417 20.50 5.94 3.93
C GLN A 417 20.29 5.22 2.59
N MET A 418 20.89 4.04 2.48
CA MET A 418 20.74 3.18 1.31
C MET A 418 19.29 2.71 1.18
N VAL A 419 18.75 2.80 -0.02
CA VAL A 419 17.51 2.15 -0.45
C VAL A 419 17.86 0.74 -0.92
N TYR A 420 17.10 -0.23 -0.44
CA TYR A 420 17.24 -1.63 -0.82
C TYR A 420 15.93 -2.18 -1.39
N VAL A 421 16.04 -3.25 -2.18
CA VAL A 421 14.96 -4.18 -2.47
C VAL A 421 15.26 -5.50 -1.78
N LEU A 422 14.40 -5.89 -0.85
CA LEU A 422 14.44 -7.18 -0.18
C LEU A 422 13.61 -8.18 -0.97
N GLU A 423 14.25 -9.21 -1.50
CA GLU A 423 13.65 -10.28 -2.31
C GLU A 423 13.43 -11.54 -1.45
N LEU A 424 12.19 -12.06 -1.48
CA LEU A 424 11.77 -13.29 -0.79
C LEU A 424 11.26 -14.34 -1.77
#